data_8b10c73602be952457fe29ffa5918e97
#
_entry.id   8b10c73602be952457fe29ffa5918e97
#
_cell.length_a   1.000
_cell.length_b   1.000
_cell.length_c   1.000
_cell.angle_alpha   90.00
_cell.angle_beta   90.00
_cell.angle_gamma   90.00
#
_symmetry.space_group_name_H-M   'P 1'
#
loop_
_entity.id
_entity.type
_entity.pdbx_description
1 polymer ?
#
loop_
_entity_poly.entity_id
_entity_poly.type
_entity_poly.pdbx_seq_one_letter_code
_entity_poly.pdbx_strand_id
1 'polypeptide(L)'
;YSGQGCRLLLMGDTAQLPPVGEELSPALFADALKGYGLEVREVDLTQVVRQIQESGILWNATQLRQLIAEGNCYSLPKIKITGFPDIKMVPGTELIDAITSCYDHDGMDETIVICRSNKRANLYNNGIRAQILWREDELNTGDMLMIAKNNYYWTEQYKEMDFIANGEIAVVRRVRKTREMYGFRFAEVTLRFPDQNDFELDANLLLDTLHSDSPALPKVDNDRLFYTILEDYADISNKRD
;
A
#
# COMPACT_ATOMS: atom_id res chain seq x y z
N TYR A 1 25.29 -13.55 -0.07
CA TYR A 1 24.98 -13.73 1.37
C TYR A 1 25.17 -15.19 1.83
N SER A 2 24.80 -16.22 1.04
CA SER A 2 24.89 -17.63 1.45
C SER A 2 26.31 -18.11 1.78
N GLY A 3 27.36 -17.49 1.22
CA GLY A 3 28.77 -17.82 1.50
C GLY A 3 29.36 -17.21 2.78
N GLN A 4 28.59 -16.38 3.51
CA GLN A 4 29.08 -15.60 4.66
C GLN A 4 28.51 -16.07 6.00
N GLY A 5 27.88 -17.26 6.07
CA GLY A 5 27.27 -17.77 7.31
C GLY A 5 26.01 -17.01 7.76
N CYS A 6 25.41 -16.21 6.90
CA CYS A 6 24.16 -15.52 7.18
C CYS A 6 23.00 -16.50 7.36
N ARG A 7 22.10 -16.18 8.30
CA ARG A 7 20.84 -16.90 8.48
C ARG A 7 19.71 -16.05 7.92
N LEU A 8 18.79 -16.69 7.20
CA LEU A 8 17.60 -16.06 6.67
C LEU A 8 16.41 -16.45 7.54
N LEU A 9 15.66 -15.46 8.02
CA LEU A 9 14.38 -15.65 8.71
C LEU A 9 13.27 -15.17 7.79
N LEU A 10 12.38 -16.08 7.39
CA LEU A 10 11.19 -15.80 6.63
C LEU A 10 9.97 -15.89 7.54
N MET A 11 9.15 -14.85 7.55
CA MET A 11 7.91 -14.80 8.34
C MET A 11 6.75 -14.49 7.40
N GLY A 12 5.64 -15.17 7.59
CA GLY A 12 4.45 -14.95 6.77
C GLY A 12 3.24 -15.71 7.29
N ASP A 13 2.17 -15.62 6.57
CA ASP A 13 0.88 -16.21 6.90
C ASP A 13 0.24 -16.78 5.61
N THR A 14 0.06 -18.08 5.56
CA THR A 14 -0.52 -18.78 4.41
C THR A 14 -2.01 -18.50 4.19
N ALA A 15 -2.68 -17.87 5.16
CA ALA A 15 -4.07 -17.42 5.01
C ALA A 15 -4.18 -15.98 4.47
N GLN A 16 -3.06 -15.26 4.32
CA GLN A 16 -3.01 -13.96 3.65
C GLN A 16 -2.90 -14.11 2.13
N LEU A 17 -3.18 -13.02 1.41
CA LEU A 17 -3.09 -13.00 -0.06
C LEU A 17 -1.65 -13.34 -0.52
N PRO A 18 -1.50 -14.27 -1.48
CA PRO A 18 -0.20 -14.59 -2.05
C PRO A 18 0.32 -13.46 -2.94
N PRO A 19 1.58 -13.55 -3.40
CA PRO A 19 2.11 -12.64 -4.41
C PRO A 19 1.24 -12.62 -5.68
N VAL A 20 1.23 -11.49 -6.38
CA VAL A 20 0.40 -11.33 -7.60
C VAL A 20 0.81 -12.37 -8.65
N GLY A 21 -0.17 -13.16 -9.11
CA GLY A 21 0.05 -14.21 -10.12
C GLY A 21 0.43 -15.57 -9.55
N GLU A 22 0.55 -15.71 -8.23
CA GLU A 22 0.86 -16.94 -7.54
C GLU A 22 -0.35 -17.43 -6.72
N GLU A 23 -0.52 -18.73 -6.58
CA GLU A 23 -1.54 -19.31 -5.69
C GLU A 23 -1.08 -19.34 -4.23
N LEU A 24 0.23 -19.48 -4.02
CA LEU A 24 0.88 -19.57 -2.73
C LEU A 24 2.25 -18.88 -2.79
N SER A 25 2.73 -18.34 -1.66
CA SER A 25 4.07 -17.76 -1.59
C SER A 25 5.13 -18.87 -1.46
N PRO A 26 6.02 -19.07 -2.45
CA PRO A 26 7.08 -20.09 -2.36
C PRO A 26 8.01 -19.89 -1.16
N ALA A 27 8.13 -18.66 -0.67
CA ALA A 27 8.97 -18.32 0.48
C ALA A 27 8.47 -18.91 1.81
N LEU A 28 7.22 -19.39 1.87
CA LEU A 28 6.62 -19.99 3.06
C LEU A 28 6.59 -21.52 3.01
N PHE A 29 7.20 -22.16 1.98
CA PHE A 29 7.22 -23.59 1.85
C PHE A 29 8.64 -24.15 1.97
N ALA A 30 8.85 -25.00 2.98
CA ALA A 30 10.13 -25.61 3.26
C ALA A 30 10.72 -26.34 2.04
N ASP A 31 9.88 -27.05 1.27
CA ASP A 31 10.35 -27.82 0.12
C ASP A 31 10.80 -26.95 -1.06
N ALA A 32 10.14 -25.81 -1.27
CA ALA A 32 10.61 -24.83 -2.26
C ALA A 32 12.00 -24.28 -1.86
N LEU A 33 12.18 -23.95 -0.59
CA LEU A 33 13.45 -23.42 -0.07
C LEU A 33 14.59 -24.46 -0.07
N LYS A 34 14.27 -25.73 0.23
CA LYS A 34 15.24 -26.85 0.11
C LYS A 34 15.71 -27.04 -1.33
N GLY A 35 14.83 -26.77 -2.32
CA GLY A 35 15.19 -26.80 -3.74
C GLY A 35 16.30 -25.82 -4.12
N TYR A 36 16.48 -24.73 -3.35
CA TYR A 36 17.60 -23.79 -3.47
C TYR A 36 18.85 -24.18 -2.66
N GLY A 37 18.88 -25.40 -2.10
CA GLY A 37 20.00 -25.89 -1.30
C GLY A 37 20.09 -25.32 0.11
N LEU A 38 19.00 -24.77 0.63
CA LEU A 38 18.95 -24.21 1.99
C LEU A 38 18.58 -25.28 3.02
N GLU A 39 19.25 -25.24 4.19
CA GLU A 39 18.81 -26.01 5.35
C GLU A 39 17.65 -25.24 6.02
N VAL A 40 16.45 -25.82 6.02
CA VAL A 40 15.23 -25.15 6.47
C VAL A 40 14.73 -25.76 7.77
N ARG A 41 14.41 -24.87 8.73
CA ARG A 41 13.63 -25.19 9.94
C ARG A 41 12.34 -24.41 9.88
N GLU A 42 11.23 -25.12 9.96
CA GLU A 42 9.88 -24.53 9.94
C GLU A 42 9.31 -24.54 11.36
N VAL A 43 8.66 -23.43 11.73
CA VAL A 43 7.94 -23.30 13.00
C VAL A 43 6.60 -22.67 12.71
N ASP A 44 5.54 -23.38 13.07
CA ASP A 44 4.16 -22.92 12.89
C ASP A 44 3.64 -22.34 14.23
N LEU A 45 3.25 -21.05 14.21
CA LEU A 45 2.70 -20.36 15.35
C LEU A 45 1.16 -20.46 15.33
N THR A 46 0.62 -21.45 16.01
CA THR A 46 -0.82 -21.74 16.01
C THR A 46 -1.58 -21.13 17.19
N GLN A 47 -0.88 -20.67 18.22
CA GLN A 47 -1.53 -20.13 19.41
C GLN A 47 -1.92 -18.67 19.22
N VAL A 48 -3.22 -18.39 19.30
CA VAL A 48 -3.76 -17.03 19.29
C VAL A 48 -3.68 -16.46 20.72
N VAL A 49 -2.89 -15.41 20.90
CA VAL A 49 -2.64 -14.77 22.21
C VAL A 49 -3.80 -13.81 22.58
N ARG A 50 -4.59 -13.33 21.62
CA ARG A 50 -5.69 -12.39 21.86
C ARG A 50 -6.95 -13.13 22.30
N GLN A 51 -7.76 -12.47 23.15
CA GLN A 51 -9.04 -13.03 23.61
C GLN A 51 -10.06 -13.05 22.47
N ILE A 52 -10.29 -14.23 21.88
CA ILE A 52 -11.21 -14.45 20.75
C ILE A 52 -12.67 -14.14 21.12
N GLN A 53 -13.02 -14.32 22.38
CA GLN A 53 -14.42 -14.28 22.84
C GLN A 53 -15.03 -12.88 22.82
N GLU A 54 -14.22 -11.82 22.87
CA GLU A 54 -14.67 -10.43 22.93
C GLU A 54 -14.50 -9.67 21.61
N SER A 55 -13.75 -10.24 20.64
CA SER A 55 -13.49 -9.63 19.34
C SER A 55 -14.19 -10.36 18.20
N GLY A 56 -15.13 -9.68 17.58
CA GLY A 56 -15.82 -10.16 16.38
C GLY A 56 -14.90 -10.20 15.17
N ILE A 57 -13.94 -9.30 15.08
CA ILE A 57 -12.90 -9.30 14.03
C ILE A 57 -12.11 -10.59 14.12
N LEU A 58 -11.58 -10.91 15.30
CA LEU A 58 -10.77 -12.11 15.50
C LEU A 58 -11.59 -13.41 15.37
N TRP A 59 -12.83 -13.40 15.85
CA TRP A 59 -13.72 -14.53 15.70
C TRP A 59 -13.97 -14.85 14.21
N ASN A 60 -14.36 -13.85 13.41
CA ASN A 60 -14.60 -14.04 11.99
C ASN A 60 -13.32 -14.40 11.22
N ALA A 61 -12.19 -13.79 11.53
CA ALA A 61 -10.90 -14.14 10.93
C ALA A 61 -10.52 -15.59 11.20
N THR A 62 -10.79 -16.10 12.43
CA THR A 62 -10.54 -17.50 12.79
C THR A 62 -11.44 -18.46 12.00
N GLN A 63 -12.73 -18.11 11.81
CA GLN A 63 -13.65 -18.90 11.00
C GLN A 63 -13.19 -18.96 9.51
N LEU A 64 -12.77 -17.82 8.97
CA LEU A 64 -12.23 -17.76 7.60
C LEU A 64 -10.98 -18.64 7.45
N ARG A 65 -10.06 -18.55 8.42
CA ARG A 65 -8.84 -19.37 8.43
C ARG A 65 -9.15 -20.87 8.50
N GLN A 66 -10.15 -21.25 9.26
CA GLN A 66 -10.60 -22.63 9.34
C GLN A 66 -11.15 -23.13 7.99
N LEU A 67 -12.01 -22.34 7.32
CA LEU A 67 -12.53 -22.67 5.99
C LEU A 67 -11.41 -22.83 4.96
N ILE A 68 -10.37 -21.99 5.00
CA ILE A 68 -9.19 -22.09 4.15
C ILE A 68 -8.43 -23.40 4.44
N ALA A 69 -8.20 -23.73 5.70
CA ALA A 69 -7.49 -24.94 6.11
C ALA A 69 -8.24 -26.23 5.72
N GLU A 70 -9.57 -26.20 5.73
CA GLU A 70 -10.43 -27.30 5.28
C GLU A 70 -10.55 -27.40 3.75
N GLY A 71 -9.93 -26.49 2.99
CA GLY A 71 -10.03 -26.44 1.51
C GLY A 71 -11.43 -26.08 1.01
N ASN A 72 -12.28 -25.49 1.85
CA ASN A 72 -13.65 -25.14 1.50
C ASN A 72 -13.71 -23.78 0.78
N CYS A 73 -13.27 -23.77 -0.48
CA CYS A 73 -13.28 -22.56 -1.32
C CYS A 73 -14.63 -22.28 -2.01
N TYR A 74 -15.61 -23.16 -1.86
CA TYR A 74 -16.89 -23.09 -2.57
C TYR A 74 -18.01 -22.42 -1.77
N SER A 75 -17.85 -22.28 -0.48
CA SER A 75 -18.85 -21.66 0.41
C SER A 75 -18.53 -20.21 0.67
N LEU A 76 -19.50 -19.31 0.46
CA LEU A 76 -19.35 -17.93 0.88
C LEU A 76 -19.30 -17.87 2.43
N PRO A 77 -18.30 -17.22 3.02
CA PRO A 77 -18.20 -17.10 4.45
C PRO A 77 -19.37 -16.26 5.02
N LYS A 78 -19.89 -16.69 6.16
CA LYS A 78 -20.92 -15.94 6.88
C LYS A 78 -20.24 -15.12 7.97
N ILE A 79 -20.25 -13.80 7.83
CA ILE A 79 -19.69 -12.90 8.82
C ILE A 79 -20.70 -12.73 9.96
N LYS A 80 -20.29 -13.05 11.17
CA LYS A 80 -21.10 -12.84 12.39
C LYS A 80 -20.86 -11.42 12.90
N ILE A 81 -21.90 -10.62 12.92
CA ILE A 81 -21.87 -9.21 13.32
C ILE A 81 -22.46 -9.04 14.74
N THR A 82 -23.51 -9.83 15.05
CA THR A 82 -24.26 -9.68 16.29
C THR A 82 -23.46 -10.20 17.50
N GLY A 83 -23.47 -9.42 18.57
CA GLY A 83 -22.86 -9.79 19.86
C GLY A 83 -21.41 -9.36 20.02
N PHE A 84 -20.89 -8.55 19.09
CA PHE A 84 -19.54 -8.00 19.16
C PHE A 84 -19.57 -6.46 19.08
N PRO A 85 -18.84 -5.75 19.95
CA PRO A 85 -18.80 -4.29 19.94
C PRO A 85 -17.88 -3.71 18.83
N ASP A 86 -16.93 -4.51 18.34
CA ASP A 86 -15.89 -4.12 17.38
C ASP A 86 -16.29 -4.33 15.90
N ILE A 87 -17.51 -4.82 15.63
CA ILE A 87 -18.05 -4.96 14.28
C ILE A 87 -19.43 -4.30 14.20
N LYS A 88 -19.60 -3.42 13.21
CA LYS A 88 -20.87 -2.76 12.90
C LYS A 88 -21.15 -2.87 11.39
N MET A 89 -22.38 -3.19 11.04
CA MET A 89 -22.84 -3.03 9.67
C MET A 89 -23.32 -1.58 9.45
N VAL A 90 -22.79 -0.95 8.41
CA VAL A 90 -23.18 0.41 8.03
C VAL A 90 -23.91 0.36 6.69
N PRO A 91 -25.18 0.83 6.62
CA PRO A 91 -25.89 0.98 5.35
C PRO A 91 -25.15 1.96 4.44
N GLY A 92 -25.25 1.74 3.12
CA GLY A 92 -24.60 2.62 2.15
C GLY A 92 -25.01 4.09 2.24
N THR A 93 -26.24 4.36 2.68
CA THR A 93 -26.77 5.72 2.92
C THR A 93 -26.10 6.44 4.11
N GLU A 94 -25.53 5.70 5.06
CA GLU A 94 -24.89 6.23 6.27
C GLU A 94 -23.36 6.16 6.17
N LEU A 95 -22.81 5.71 5.03
CA LEU A 95 -21.38 5.43 4.92
C LEU A 95 -20.52 6.68 5.08
N ILE A 96 -20.94 7.80 4.47
CA ILE A 96 -20.21 9.07 4.57
C ILE A 96 -20.17 9.56 6.01
N ASP A 97 -21.31 9.52 6.72
CA ASP A 97 -21.40 9.93 8.12
C ASP A 97 -20.54 9.03 9.03
N ALA A 98 -20.53 7.72 8.74
CA ALA A 98 -19.72 6.76 9.48
C ALA A 98 -18.21 7.02 9.27
N ILE A 99 -17.75 7.26 8.03
CA ILE A 99 -16.35 7.59 7.77
C ILE A 99 -15.97 8.93 8.42
N THR A 100 -16.85 9.94 8.33
CA THR A 100 -16.64 11.23 9.00
C THR A 100 -16.47 11.04 10.49
N SER A 101 -17.35 10.25 11.12
CA SER A 101 -17.27 9.95 12.55
C SER A 101 -15.95 9.25 12.93
N CYS A 102 -15.46 8.30 12.12
CA CYS A 102 -14.18 7.66 12.36
C CYS A 102 -13.02 8.68 12.25
N TYR A 103 -13.03 9.56 11.23
CA TYR A 103 -12.00 10.57 11.08
C TYR A 103 -11.97 11.59 12.21
N ASP A 104 -13.16 11.94 12.75
CA ASP A 104 -13.29 12.88 13.86
C ASP A 104 -12.87 12.27 15.20
N HIS A 105 -13.13 10.96 15.40
CA HIS A 105 -12.90 10.27 16.66
C HIS A 105 -11.50 9.62 16.72
N ASP A 106 -11.13 8.89 15.68
CA ASP A 106 -9.93 8.06 15.65
C ASP A 106 -8.77 8.70 14.88
N GLY A 107 -9.09 9.59 13.94
CA GLY A 107 -8.15 10.22 13.04
C GLY A 107 -8.12 9.57 11.65
N MET A 108 -7.68 10.36 10.68
CA MET A 108 -7.56 9.92 9.29
C MET A 108 -6.42 8.91 9.09
N ASP A 109 -5.37 8.99 9.88
CA ASP A 109 -4.21 8.12 9.91
C ASP A 109 -4.50 6.75 10.56
N GLU A 110 -5.50 6.68 11.45
CA GLU A 110 -5.94 5.44 12.10
C GLU A 110 -7.15 4.79 11.41
N THR A 111 -7.65 5.41 10.32
CA THR A 111 -8.84 4.95 9.61
C THR A 111 -8.51 4.51 8.19
N ILE A 112 -8.88 3.29 7.81
CA ILE A 112 -8.67 2.76 6.46
C ILE A 112 -9.96 2.24 5.82
N VAL A 113 -10.15 2.52 4.53
CA VAL A 113 -11.24 1.95 3.70
C VAL A 113 -10.68 0.88 2.79
N ILE A 114 -11.05 -0.38 3.05
CA ILE A 114 -10.56 -1.53 2.28
C ILE A 114 -11.52 -1.80 1.11
N CYS A 115 -10.98 -1.83 -0.10
CA CYS A 115 -11.73 -2.03 -1.34
C CYS A 115 -11.22 -3.24 -2.13
N ARG A 116 -12.08 -3.79 -2.99
CA ARG A 116 -11.75 -4.94 -3.82
C ARG A 116 -10.85 -4.59 -5.03
N SER A 117 -10.81 -3.34 -5.45
CA SER A 117 -10.09 -2.91 -6.65
C SER A 117 -9.64 -1.46 -6.55
N ASN A 118 -8.55 -1.11 -7.27
CA ASN A 118 -8.05 0.25 -7.36
C ASN A 118 -9.10 1.23 -7.90
N LYS A 119 -9.91 0.81 -8.88
CA LYS A 119 -11.03 1.62 -9.39
C LYS A 119 -12.01 2.01 -8.29
N ARG A 120 -12.36 1.07 -7.38
CA ARG A 120 -13.23 1.38 -6.24
C ARG A 120 -12.50 2.25 -5.21
N ALA A 121 -11.23 1.99 -4.93
CA ALA A 121 -10.44 2.83 -4.03
C ALA A 121 -10.39 4.28 -4.53
N ASN A 122 -10.15 4.51 -5.81
CA ASN A 122 -10.18 5.84 -6.42
C ASN A 122 -11.55 6.51 -6.27
N LEU A 123 -12.64 5.75 -6.46
CA LEU A 123 -13.99 6.28 -6.26
C LEU A 123 -14.21 6.75 -4.81
N TYR A 124 -13.80 5.93 -3.83
CA TYR A 124 -13.89 6.30 -2.40
C TYR A 124 -12.97 7.47 -2.06
N ASN A 125 -11.73 7.47 -2.53
CA ASN A 125 -10.79 8.55 -2.31
C ASN A 125 -11.34 9.89 -2.82
N ASN A 126 -11.89 9.91 -4.03
CA ASN A 126 -12.49 11.12 -4.59
C ASN A 126 -13.75 11.55 -3.80
N GLY A 127 -14.60 10.60 -3.39
CA GLY A 127 -15.76 10.89 -2.56
C GLY A 127 -15.38 11.44 -1.18
N ILE A 128 -14.41 10.84 -0.51
CA ILE A 128 -13.88 11.30 0.79
C ILE A 128 -13.28 12.69 0.65
N ARG A 129 -12.43 12.92 -0.36
CA ARG A 129 -11.81 14.23 -0.60
C ARG A 129 -12.86 15.32 -0.81
N ALA A 130 -13.87 15.06 -1.64
CA ALA A 130 -14.89 16.05 -1.98
C ALA A 130 -15.90 16.28 -0.84
N GLN A 131 -16.38 15.21 -0.18
CA GLN A 131 -17.53 15.29 0.74
C GLN A 131 -17.15 15.39 2.21
N ILE A 132 -15.98 14.87 2.60
CA ILE A 132 -15.53 14.85 3.99
C ILE A 132 -14.41 15.87 4.21
N LEU A 133 -13.40 15.88 3.32
CA LEU A 133 -12.22 16.72 3.47
C LEU A 133 -12.33 18.08 2.78
N TRP A 134 -13.39 18.31 1.99
CA TRP A 134 -13.66 19.57 1.26
C TRP A 134 -12.48 20.01 0.39
N ARG A 135 -11.83 19.05 -0.29
CA ARG A 135 -10.68 19.26 -1.16
C ARG A 135 -11.11 19.22 -2.61
N GLU A 136 -11.03 20.36 -3.30
CA GLU A 136 -11.49 20.53 -4.69
C GLU A 136 -10.35 20.38 -5.70
N ASP A 137 -9.11 20.77 -5.32
CA ASP A 137 -7.96 20.66 -6.21
C ASP A 137 -7.54 19.20 -6.39
N GLU A 138 -6.87 18.90 -7.51
CA GLU A 138 -6.35 17.57 -7.81
C GLU A 138 -5.39 17.05 -6.74
N LEU A 139 -4.60 17.95 -6.13
CA LEU A 139 -3.66 17.66 -5.04
C LEU A 139 -3.69 18.80 -4.03
N ASN A 140 -3.94 18.48 -2.78
CA ASN A 140 -4.00 19.45 -1.68
C ASN A 140 -2.96 19.14 -0.59
N THR A 141 -2.56 20.17 0.14
CA THR A 141 -1.83 20.00 1.40
C THR A 141 -2.65 19.13 2.36
N GLY A 142 -1.99 18.15 2.99
CA GLY A 142 -2.62 17.17 3.86
C GLY A 142 -3.17 15.93 3.14
N ASP A 143 -3.09 15.84 1.81
CA ASP A 143 -3.40 14.59 1.11
C ASP A 143 -2.42 13.49 1.52
N MET A 144 -2.96 12.29 1.75
CA MET A 144 -2.17 11.08 1.99
C MET A 144 -1.98 10.35 0.67
N LEU A 145 -0.74 10.05 0.35
CA LEU A 145 -0.34 9.38 -0.89
C LEU A 145 0.37 8.07 -0.54
N MET A 146 0.00 7.01 -1.24
CA MET A 146 0.74 5.76 -1.17
C MET A 146 1.79 5.72 -2.29
N ILE A 147 3.02 5.44 -1.94
CA ILE A 147 4.11 5.29 -2.90
C ILE A 147 3.88 4.01 -3.72
N ALA A 148 3.79 4.16 -5.03
CA ALA A 148 3.48 3.06 -5.94
C ALA A 148 4.71 2.29 -6.45
N LYS A 149 5.92 2.82 -6.23
CA LYS A 149 7.17 2.21 -6.73
C LYS A 149 8.34 2.65 -5.86
N ASN A 150 9.27 1.71 -5.59
CA ASN A 150 10.51 2.05 -4.90
C ASN A 150 11.27 3.17 -5.62
N ASN A 151 11.78 4.11 -4.84
CA ASN A 151 12.61 5.19 -5.35
C ASN A 151 13.86 5.36 -4.48
N TYR A 152 15.02 5.37 -5.14
CA TYR A 152 16.33 5.49 -4.49
C TYR A 152 16.99 6.85 -4.78
N TYR A 153 16.45 7.59 -5.76
CA TYR A 153 17.05 8.83 -6.23
C TYR A 153 16.84 9.99 -5.27
N TRP A 154 15.60 10.18 -4.80
CA TRP A 154 15.25 11.34 -3.97
C TRP A 154 15.89 11.31 -2.58
N THR A 155 16.32 10.14 -2.12
CA THR A 155 16.94 9.94 -0.79
C THR A 155 18.46 9.89 -0.84
N GLU A 156 19.09 9.87 -2.01
CA GLU A 156 20.55 9.70 -2.17
C GLU A 156 21.39 10.72 -1.38
N GLN A 157 20.86 11.93 -1.21
CA GLN A 157 21.53 13.00 -0.46
C GLN A 157 21.28 12.99 1.06
N TYR A 158 20.40 12.12 1.54
CA TYR A 158 20.01 12.04 2.95
C TYR A 158 20.55 10.77 3.58
N LYS A 159 20.92 10.84 4.86
CA LYS A 159 21.39 9.70 5.64
C LYS A 159 20.28 9.05 6.48
N GLU A 160 19.20 9.80 6.65
CA GLU A 160 18.06 9.44 7.49
C GLU A 160 17.13 8.43 6.81
N MET A 161 17.19 8.34 5.49
CA MET A 161 16.32 7.50 4.67
C MET A 161 17.08 6.92 3.49
N ASP A 162 17.25 5.60 3.46
CA ASP A 162 18.01 4.91 2.41
C ASP A 162 17.27 4.92 1.06
N PHE A 163 15.98 4.73 1.07
CA PHE A 163 15.11 4.77 -0.11
C PHE A 163 13.64 4.93 0.29
N ILE A 164 12.80 5.35 -0.65
CA ILE A 164 11.34 5.41 -0.48
C ILE A 164 10.77 4.07 -0.93
N ALA A 165 10.07 3.36 -0.03
CA ALA A 165 9.53 2.04 -0.32
C ALA A 165 8.17 2.09 -1.02
N ASN A 166 7.91 1.12 -1.90
CA ASN A 166 6.56 0.86 -2.39
C ASN A 166 5.63 0.49 -1.22
N GLY A 167 4.45 1.10 -1.19
CA GLY A 167 3.45 0.94 -0.12
C GLY A 167 3.61 1.90 1.05
N GLU A 168 4.70 2.67 1.10
CA GLU A 168 4.91 3.68 2.14
C GLU A 168 3.93 4.85 1.99
N ILE A 169 3.49 5.40 3.12
CA ILE A 169 2.56 6.54 3.13
C ILE A 169 3.32 7.84 3.28
N ALA A 170 3.02 8.78 2.40
CA ALA A 170 3.53 10.15 2.45
C ALA A 170 2.38 11.14 2.58
N VAL A 171 2.57 12.19 3.36
CA VAL A 171 1.61 13.29 3.52
C VAL A 171 2.12 14.51 2.77
N VAL A 172 1.30 15.09 1.91
CA VAL A 172 1.63 16.32 1.19
C VAL A 172 1.68 17.50 2.17
N ARG A 173 2.86 18.02 2.42
CA ARG A 173 3.06 19.22 3.28
C ARG A 173 2.90 20.51 2.52
N ARG A 174 3.31 20.50 1.25
CA ARG A 174 3.24 21.68 0.40
C ARG A 174 3.19 21.30 -1.06
N VAL A 175 2.34 21.97 -1.83
CA VAL A 175 2.34 21.98 -3.29
C VAL A 175 2.92 23.30 -3.74
N ARG A 176 4.00 23.29 -4.54
CA ARG A 176 4.69 24.51 -4.97
C ARG A 176 4.27 24.95 -6.36
N LYS A 177 4.44 24.06 -7.34
CA LYS A 177 4.22 24.37 -8.75
C LYS A 177 3.80 23.11 -9.49
N THR A 178 2.85 23.26 -10.38
CA THR A 178 2.52 22.23 -11.37
C THR A 178 3.07 22.63 -12.73
N ARG A 179 3.53 21.65 -13.50
CA ARG A 179 4.03 21.84 -14.87
C ARG A 179 3.71 20.62 -15.72
N GLU A 180 3.53 20.89 -17.00
CA GLU A 180 3.40 19.84 -18.01
C GLU A 180 4.72 19.68 -18.76
N MET A 181 5.25 18.46 -18.81
CA MET A 181 6.46 18.09 -19.54
C MET A 181 6.28 16.69 -20.12
N TYR A 182 6.75 16.49 -21.35
CA TYR A 182 6.71 15.19 -22.04
C TYR A 182 5.29 14.59 -22.18
N GLY A 183 4.27 15.47 -22.19
CA GLY A 183 2.86 15.06 -22.23
C GLY A 183 2.33 14.45 -20.91
N PHE A 184 3.01 14.74 -19.80
CA PHE A 184 2.61 14.38 -18.44
C PHE A 184 2.62 15.59 -17.54
N ARG A 185 1.81 15.52 -16.46
CA ARG A 185 1.68 16.60 -15.48
C ARG A 185 2.43 16.26 -14.21
N PHE A 186 3.26 17.17 -13.77
CA PHE A 186 4.09 17.03 -12.57
C PHE A 186 3.75 18.13 -11.57
N ALA A 187 3.83 17.79 -10.28
CA ALA A 187 3.77 18.76 -9.19
C ALA A 187 5.07 18.71 -8.37
N GLU A 188 5.67 19.86 -8.15
CA GLU A 188 6.75 20.03 -7.16
C GLU A 188 6.11 20.08 -5.78
N VAL A 189 6.46 19.12 -4.93
CA VAL A 189 5.85 18.95 -3.61
C VAL A 189 6.91 18.76 -2.53
N THR A 190 6.55 19.14 -1.30
CA THR A 190 7.24 18.66 -0.10
C THR A 190 6.39 17.56 0.50
N LEU A 191 6.96 16.37 0.66
CA LEU A 191 6.33 15.19 1.26
C LEU A 191 6.90 14.96 2.66
N ARG A 192 6.04 14.56 3.60
CA ARG A 192 6.40 14.11 4.94
C ARG A 192 6.08 12.63 5.06
N PHE A 193 7.00 11.85 5.60
CA PHE A 193 6.88 10.42 5.82
C PHE A 193 6.70 10.13 7.32
N PRO A 194 5.46 9.91 7.80
CA PRO A 194 5.18 9.72 9.22
C PRO A 194 5.93 8.54 9.83
N ASP A 195 6.00 7.41 9.12
CA ASP A 195 6.67 6.20 9.58
C ASP A 195 8.21 6.30 9.59
N GLN A 196 8.78 7.37 9.01
CA GLN A 196 10.21 7.67 8.96
C GLN A 196 10.56 8.86 9.85
N ASN A 197 10.07 8.89 11.09
CA ASN A 197 10.27 9.98 12.05
C ASN A 197 9.90 11.36 11.50
N ASP A 198 8.80 11.45 10.76
CA ASP A 198 8.33 12.68 10.12
C ASP A 198 9.34 13.32 9.15
N PHE A 199 10.18 12.50 8.53
CA PHE A 199 11.14 12.95 7.55
C PHE A 199 10.46 13.69 6.40
N GLU A 200 10.98 14.85 6.03
CA GLU A 200 10.47 15.66 4.92
C GLU A 200 11.48 15.72 3.77
N LEU A 201 10.97 15.58 2.55
CA LEU A 201 11.78 15.79 1.34
C LEU A 201 10.98 16.47 0.24
N ASP A 202 11.69 17.16 -0.64
CA ASP A 202 11.13 17.75 -1.86
C ASP A 202 11.24 16.74 -3.02
N ALA A 203 10.14 16.56 -3.75
CA ALA A 203 10.07 15.62 -4.86
C ALA A 203 9.18 16.16 -6.00
N ASN A 204 9.31 15.54 -7.17
CA ASN A 204 8.37 15.72 -8.27
C ASN A 204 7.38 14.55 -8.29
N LEU A 205 6.11 14.86 -8.14
CA LEU A 205 5.01 13.91 -8.18
C LEU A 205 4.39 13.87 -9.58
N LEU A 206 4.18 12.68 -10.12
CA LEU A 206 3.48 12.48 -11.39
C LEU A 206 1.97 12.47 -11.16
N LEU A 207 1.28 13.57 -11.47
CA LEU A 207 -0.15 13.73 -11.20
C LEU A 207 -1.04 12.74 -11.95
N ASP A 208 -0.65 12.33 -13.16
CA ASP A 208 -1.41 11.41 -13.99
C ASP A 208 -1.56 10.01 -13.34
N THR A 209 -0.73 9.68 -12.34
CA THR A 209 -0.87 8.43 -11.58
C THR A 209 -1.93 8.49 -10.49
N LEU A 210 -2.34 9.67 -10.03
CA LEU A 210 -3.30 9.82 -8.92
C LEU A 210 -4.70 9.29 -9.24
N HIS A 211 -5.08 9.31 -10.52
CA HIS A 211 -6.41 8.88 -10.99
C HIS A 211 -6.36 7.58 -11.79
N SER A 212 -5.19 6.96 -11.89
CA SER A 212 -5.02 5.70 -12.62
C SER A 212 -5.67 4.54 -11.88
N ASP A 213 -6.39 3.68 -12.60
CA ASP A 213 -6.87 2.39 -12.08
C ASP A 213 -5.71 1.38 -11.90
N SER A 214 -4.55 1.68 -12.45
CA SER A 214 -3.30 0.92 -12.27
C SER A 214 -2.50 1.47 -11.09
N PRO A 215 -1.83 0.62 -10.30
CA PRO A 215 -1.00 1.07 -9.18
C PRO A 215 0.24 1.87 -9.61
N ALA A 216 0.58 1.85 -10.89
CA ALA A 216 1.69 2.60 -11.47
C ALA A 216 1.36 3.03 -12.90
N LEU A 217 2.19 3.90 -13.46
CA LEU A 217 2.08 4.30 -14.86
C LEU A 217 2.11 3.06 -15.77
N PRO A 218 1.17 2.91 -16.73
CA PRO A 218 1.17 1.81 -17.68
C PRO A 218 2.52 1.70 -18.39
N LYS A 219 2.94 0.48 -18.73
CA LYS A 219 4.25 0.24 -19.33
C LYS A 219 4.48 1.10 -20.59
N VAL A 220 3.47 1.23 -21.45
CA VAL A 220 3.55 2.03 -22.69
C VAL A 220 3.85 3.50 -22.38
N ASP A 221 3.17 4.07 -21.38
CA ASP A 221 3.36 5.46 -20.97
C ASP A 221 4.71 5.66 -20.26
N ASN A 222 5.11 4.69 -19.45
CA ASN A 222 6.43 4.71 -18.80
C ASN A 222 7.56 4.63 -19.82
N ASP A 223 7.44 3.76 -20.83
CA ASP A 223 8.42 3.64 -21.92
C ASP A 223 8.45 4.94 -22.76
N ARG A 224 7.27 5.52 -23.08
CA ARG A 224 7.20 6.80 -23.78
C ARG A 224 7.91 7.91 -23.02
N LEU A 225 7.61 8.06 -21.72
CA LEU A 225 8.27 9.06 -20.87
C LEU A 225 9.79 8.86 -20.85
N PHE A 226 10.23 7.61 -20.65
CA PHE A 226 11.65 7.26 -20.61
C PHE A 226 12.37 7.61 -21.90
N TYR A 227 11.83 7.22 -23.07
CA TYR A 227 12.48 7.48 -24.35
C TYR A 227 12.46 8.96 -24.72
N THR A 228 11.39 9.69 -24.41
CA THR A 228 11.33 11.14 -24.67
C THR A 228 12.36 11.91 -23.82
N ILE A 229 12.52 11.55 -22.54
CA ILE A 229 13.56 12.12 -21.68
C ILE A 229 14.95 11.75 -22.24
N LEU A 230 15.14 10.49 -22.65
CA LEU A 230 16.43 10.04 -23.19
C LEU A 230 16.85 10.80 -24.46
N GLU A 231 15.89 11.17 -25.31
CA GLU A 231 16.13 11.99 -26.51
C GLU A 231 16.54 13.42 -26.14
N ASP A 232 15.84 14.06 -25.21
CA ASP A 232 16.13 15.43 -24.76
C ASP A 232 17.51 15.56 -24.09
N TYR A 233 17.96 14.49 -23.45
CA TYR A 233 19.25 14.43 -22.75
C TYR A 233 20.29 13.56 -23.48
N ALA A 234 20.15 13.40 -24.81
CA ALA A 234 21.05 12.57 -25.59
C ALA A 234 22.51 13.07 -25.57
N ASP A 235 22.72 14.38 -25.45
CA ASP A 235 24.03 15.05 -25.44
C ASP A 235 24.73 14.98 -24.06
N ILE A 236 24.07 14.51 -23.03
CA ILE A 236 24.64 14.38 -21.67
C ILE A 236 25.30 13.02 -21.54
N SER A 237 26.62 13.01 -21.36
CA SER A 237 27.43 11.80 -21.27
C SER A 237 27.24 11.02 -19.95
N ASN A 238 26.87 11.69 -18.89
CA ASN A 238 26.59 11.09 -17.59
C ASN A 238 25.07 11.06 -17.32
N LYS A 239 24.45 9.89 -17.43
CA LYS A 239 22.99 9.71 -17.26
C LYS A 239 22.51 9.78 -15.79
N ARG A 240 23.38 10.12 -14.86
CA ARG A 240 23.07 10.32 -13.43
C ARG A 240 22.93 11.78 -13.05
N ASP A 241 23.30 12.69 -13.92
CA ASP A 241 23.12 14.13 -13.77
C ASP A 241 21.87 14.55 -14.54
#